data_6cc28e2eb0637f5eb030479525d8a5fd
#
_entry.id   6cc28e2eb0637f5eb030479525d8a5fd
#
_cell.length_a   1.000
_cell.length_b   1.000
_cell.length_c   1.000
_cell.angle_alpha   90.00
_cell.angle_beta   90.00
_cell.angle_gamma   90.00
#
_symmetry.space_group_name_H-M   'P 1'
#
loop_
_entity.id
_entity.type
_entity.pdbx_description
1 polymer ?
#
loop_
_entity_poly.entity_id
_entity_poly.type
_entity_poly.pdbx_seq_one_letter_code
_entity_poly.pdbx_strand_id
1 'polypeptide(L)'
;MKITFDWLQDHLKTNFKEKHLLEQLTNIGLEVESVGSLSADNETFKIAKIIKTEKHPNADRLKVCDVDVGEKEFKKVVCGAANAREGLITIYAPPGATIPKTKTKLVIAKIRGVTSYGMLCSESELNLSDESEGITELSTKFEKSIGKNFFSKLKSNLIDLSITPNRPDCLGLRGIARDLAASGFGKLLELKEKKIKSTTKQTLKIKINKEKNQGCTAFGSCLITNVKNIESPQWLKNKLISVGQKPISAIVDITNYVMLDINRPLHAYDADKIEKSIIVRNSNSGEKFTALDNKEYKLEKDMCVISDQKGVLGLGGIIGGTRSGTELDTKNILLESAYFEPRSIRNTSKKLNLDTDAKFRFERGIDPSSIEQGLNKAASLIKEICGGEISKIDIQKTETHKAQIVKFDTNLFEKISGFKISAKEMIKILEDLGFKIKKEKKYLRLTVPSWRPDISQEIDIVEELVRISGFDKIKTIAPIKERTKSTLTQTQKLFHFLQRAIASKGYLEAITWSFTDSNYNDHFRPVSYTHLRAHET
;
A
#
# COMPACT_ATOMS: atom_id res chain seq x y z
N MET A 1 -3.58 3.02 -4.26
CA MET A 1 -3.92 2.64 -2.84
C MET A 1 -5.26 1.96 -2.84
N LYS A 2 -5.28 0.69 -2.39
CA LYS A 2 -6.50 -0.12 -2.40
C LYS A 2 -7.27 0.05 -1.09
N ILE A 3 -8.55 0.34 -1.18
CA ILE A 3 -9.46 0.53 -0.02
C ILE A 3 -10.81 -0.13 -0.27
N THR A 4 -11.57 -0.36 0.80
CA THR A 4 -13.00 -0.69 0.73
C THR A 4 -13.82 0.31 1.53
N PHE A 5 -15.07 0.51 1.14
CA PHE A 5 -15.96 1.42 1.86
C PHE A 5 -16.20 0.97 3.31
N ASP A 6 -16.38 -0.34 3.53
CA ASP A 6 -16.57 -0.90 4.88
C ASP A 6 -15.37 -0.66 5.79
N TRP A 7 -14.12 -0.75 5.26
CA TRP A 7 -12.95 -0.45 6.08
C TRP A 7 -12.80 1.06 6.34
N LEU A 8 -13.14 1.89 5.37
CA LEU A 8 -13.13 3.34 5.53
C LEU A 8 -14.09 3.80 6.64
N GLN A 9 -15.23 3.10 6.82
CA GLN A 9 -16.21 3.40 7.86
C GLN A 9 -15.68 3.17 9.30
N ASP A 10 -14.59 2.46 9.49
CA ASP A 10 -13.92 2.38 10.80
C ASP A 10 -13.34 3.76 11.22
N HIS A 11 -13.09 4.64 10.27
CA HIS A 11 -12.53 5.98 10.48
C HIS A 11 -13.50 7.11 10.20
N LEU A 12 -14.53 6.87 9.39
CA LEU A 12 -15.44 7.90 8.91
C LEU A 12 -16.91 7.52 9.17
N LYS A 13 -17.59 8.29 10.00
CA LYS A 13 -19.04 8.17 10.15
C LYS A 13 -19.72 8.99 9.05
N THR A 14 -20.37 8.32 8.11
CA THR A 14 -21.07 8.95 6.98
C THR A 14 -22.44 8.29 6.74
N ASN A 15 -23.38 9.07 6.22
CA ASN A 15 -24.67 8.60 5.74
C ASN A 15 -24.72 8.48 4.20
N PHE A 16 -23.64 8.87 3.52
CA PHE A 16 -23.55 8.76 2.07
C PHE A 16 -23.34 7.31 1.64
N LYS A 17 -23.86 6.99 0.45
CA LYS A 17 -23.67 5.69 -0.19
C LYS A 17 -22.32 5.65 -0.92
N GLU A 18 -21.82 4.44 -1.17
CA GLU A 18 -20.55 4.21 -1.86
C GLU A 18 -20.45 4.92 -3.23
N LYS A 19 -21.54 5.00 -4.00
CA LYS A 19 -21.54 5.73 -5.28
C LYS A 19 -21.10 7.19 -5.13
N HIS A 20 -21.58 7.90 -4.10
CA HIS A 20 -21.20 9.29 -3.84
C HIS A 20 -19.76 9.40 -3.32
N LEU A 21 -19.23 8.32 -2.70
CA LEU A 21 -17.84 8.28 -2.27
C LEU A 21 -16.88 8.38 -3.46
N LEU A 22 -17.13 7.65 -4.56
CA LEU A 22 -16.26 7.64 -5.73
C LEU A 22 -16.13 9.03 -6.37
N GLU A 23 -17.26 9.72 -6.51
CA GLU A 23 -17.30 11.10 -7.01
C GLU A 23 -16.54 12.05 -6.06
N GLN A 24 -16.79 11.94 -4.75
CA GLN A 24 -16.17 12.82 -3.76
C GLN A 24 -14.66 12.61 -3.66
N LEU A 25 -14.17 11.37 -3.74
CA LEU A 25 -12.74 11.09 -3.75
C LEU A 25 -12.03 11.82 -4.89
N THR A 26 -12.55 11.69 -6.11
CA THR A 26 -12.00 12.38 -7.27
C THR A 26 -12.08 13.91 -7.13
N ASN A 27 -13.20 14.43 -6.63
CA ASN A 27 -13.40 15.87 -6.42
C ASN A 27 -12.40 16.51 -5.45
N ILE A 28 -11.96 15.76 -4.42
CA ILE A 28 -10.95 16.24 -3.47
C ILE A 28 -9.51 15.92 -3.87
N GLY A 29 -9.28 15.45 -5.11
CA GLY A 29 -7.96 15.17 -5.67
C GLY A 29 -7.40 13.77 -5.34
N LEU A 30 -8.25 12.84 -4.91
CA LEU A 30 -7.90 11.43 -4.73
C LEU A 30 -8.53 10.62 -5.88
N GLU A 31 -7.82 10.53 -6.99
CA GLU A 31 -8.32 9.93 -8.22
C GLU A 31 -8.67 8.46 -8.06
N VAL A 32 -9.91 8.09 -8.44
CA VAL A 32 -10.34 6.70 -8.51
C VAL A 32 -9.87 6.10 -9.82
N GLU A 33 -8.85 5.25 -9.77
CA GLU A 33 -8.25 4.60 -10.93
C GLU A 33 -9.12 3.45 -11.42
N SER A 34 -9.64 2.65 -10.49
CA SER A 34 -10.54 1.56 -10.82
C SER A 34 -11.44 1.19 -9.65
N VAL A 35 -12.59 0.62 -9.98
CA VAL A 35 -13.51 0.00 -9.02
C VAL A 35 -13.69 -1.44 -9.42
N GLY A 36 -13.16 -2.35 -8.62
CA GLY A 36 -13.28 -3.79 -8.81
C GLY A 36 -14.24 -4.39 -7.78
N SER A 37 -15.10 -5.30 -8.21
CA SER A 37 -15.78 -6.17 -7.27
C SER A 37 -14.96 -7.43 -7.10
N LEU A 38 -14.49 -7.71 -5.89
CA LEU A 38 -13.97 -9.05 -5.56
C LEU A 38 -15.08 -10.11 -5.73
N SER A 39 -16.35 -9.67 -5.79
CA SER A 39 -17.52 -10.53 -5.92
C SER A 39 -18.03 -10.67 -7.36
N ALA A 40 -17.85 -9.67 -8.25
CA ALA A 40 -18.51 -9.70 -9.57
C ALA A 40 -18.02 -10.84 -10.48
N ASP A 41 -16.71 -11.13 -10.47
CA ASP A 41 -16.16 -12.33 -11.16
C ASP A 41 -16.31 -13.61 -10.32
N ASN A 42 -16.68 -13.48 -9.04
CA ASN A 42 -16.65 -14.54 -8.05
C ASN A 42 -18.05 -14.90 -7.49
N GLU A 43 -19.14 -14.33 -8.02
CA GLU A 43 -20.50 -14.59 -7.53
C GLU A 43 -20.94 -16.06 -7.67
N THR A 44 -20.27 -16.82 -8.49
CA THR A 44 -20.59 -18.21 -8.79
C THR A 44 -19.91 -19.21 -7.87
N PHE A 45 -18.86 -18.82 -7.12
CA PHE A 45 -18.10 -19.74 -6.26
C PHE A 45 -18.88 -20.09 -5.00
N LYS A 46 -19.14 -21.37 -4.79
CA LYS A 46 -19.95 -21.87 -3.66
C LYS A 46 -19.09 -22.56 -2.62
N ILE A 47 -19.48 -22.42 -1.35
CA ILE A 47 -19.00 -23.29 -0.28
C ILE A 47 -19.59 -24.66 -0.52
N ALA A 48 -18.76 -25.69 -0.54
CA ALA A 48 -19.15 -27.04 -0.86
C ALA A 48 -18.50 -28.05 0.10
N LYS A 49 -19.10 -29.24 0.23
CA LYS A 49 -18.56 -30.32 1.04
C LYS A 49 -18.35 -31.56 0.17
N ILE A 50 -17.20 -32.16 0.28
CA ILE A 50 -16.94 -33.46 -0.38
C ILE A 50 -17.65 -34.55 0.43
N ILE A 51 -18.61 -35.22 -0.19
CA ILE A 51 -19.40 -36.30 0.46
C ILE A 51 -18.70 -37.63 0.29
N LYS A 52 -18.13 -37.87 -0.89
CA LYS A 52 -17.46 -39.14 -1.23
C LYS A 52 -16.29 -38.90 -2.16
N THR A 53 -15.22 -39.68 -2.01
CA THR A 53 -14.08 -39.69 -2.93
C THR A 53 -13.77 -41.12 -3.40
N GLU A 54 -13.57 -41.28 -4.71
CA GLU A 54 -13.16 -42.54 -5.33
C GLU A 54 -11.92 -42.29 -6.19
N LYS A 55 -11.09 -43.36 -6.38
CA LYS A 55 -9.97 -43.26 -7.33
C LYS A 55 -10.50 -43.14 -8.76
N HIS A 56 -9.87 -42.33 -9.56
CA HIS A 56 -10.24 -42.17 -10.96
C HIS A 56 -9.92 -43.49 -11.73
N PRO A 57 -10.85 -44.06 -12.53
CA PRO A 57 -10.66 -45.36 -13.18
C PRO A 57 -9.48 -45.38 -14.17
N ASN A 58 -9.12 -44.24 -14.77
CA ASN A 58 -8.11 -44.14 -15.83
C ASN A 58 -6.96 -43.18 -15.47
N ALA A 59 -6.74 -42.88 -14.15
CA ALA A 59 -5.68 -41.92 -13.76
C ALA A 59 -5.31 -42.08 -12.27
N ASP A 60 -4.11 -42.53 -11.97
CA ASP A 60 -3.63 -42.82 -10.60
C ASP A 60 -3.56 -41.60 -9.67
N ARG A 61 -3.36 -40.40 -10.23
CA ARG A 61 -3.24 -39.16 -9.48
C ARG A 61 -4.54 -38.37 -9.33
N LEU A 62 -5.64 -38.85 -9.94
CA LEU A 62 -6.93 -38.16 -9.89
C LEU A 62 -7.91 -38.88 -8.99
N LYS A 63 -8.81 -38.12 -8.38
CA LYS A 63 -9.95 -38.60 -7.61
C LYS A 63 -11.24 -38.11 -8.27
N VAL A 64 -12.29 -38.88 -8.17
CA VAL A 64 -13.64 -38.49 -8.52
C VAL A 64 -14.36 -38.18 -7.22
N CYS A 65 -14.83 -36.95 -7.06
CA CYS A 65 -15.47 -36.48 -5.84
C CYS A 65 -16.96 -36.27 -6.10
N ASP A 66 -17.82 -36.76 -5.23
CA ASP A 66 -19.22 -36.37 -5.15
C ASP A 66 -19.31 -35.18 -4.16
N VAL A 67 -19.75 -34.03 -4.64
CA VAL A 67 -19.66 -32.76 -3.94
C VAL A 67 -21.06 -32.21 -3.69
N ASP A 68 -21.38 -31.96 -2.43
CA ASP A 68 -22.56 -31.21 -2.02
C ASP A 68 -22.30 -29.69 -2.22
N VAL A 69 -23.05 -29.12 -3.14
CA VAL A 69 -23.01 -27.67 -3.48
C VAL A 69 -24.29 -26.94 -3.05
N GLY A 70 -25.07 -27.54 -2.13
CA GLY A 70 -26.35 -27.01 -1.66
C GLY A 70 -27.50 -27.19 -2.65
N GLU A 71 -27.37 -28.12 -3.60
CA GLU A 71 -28.41 -28.50 -4.57
C GLU A 71 -28.96 -29.89 -4.24
N LYS A 72 -30.08 -30.27 -4.85
CA LYS A 72 -30.70 -31.58 -4.58
C LYS A 72 -29.81 -32.76 -4.96
N GLU A 73 -28.96 -32.60 -5.97
CA GLU A 73 -28.06 -33.65 -6.47
C GLU A 73 -26.61 -33.24 -6.26
N PHE A 74 -25.77 -34.18 -5.82
CA PHE A 74 -24.36 -34.00 -5.70
C PHE A 74 -23.71 -33.82 -7.08
N LYS A 75 -22.73 -32.92 -7.16
CA LYS A 75 -21.98 -32.69 -8.41
C LYS A 75 -20.75 -33.59 -8.44
N LYS A 76 -20.58 -34.29 -9.55
CA LYS A 76 -19.38 -35.11 -9.77
C LYS A 76 -18.24 -34.20 -10.27
N VAL A 77 -17.13 -34.16 -9.54
CA VAL A 77 -15.97 -33.30 -9.85
C VAL A 77 -14.71 -34.15 -9.84
N VAL A 78 -13.93 -34.08 -10.90
CA VAL A 78 -12.60 -34.72 -10.98
C VAL A 78 -11.57 -33.77 -10.36
N CYS A 79 -10.83 -34.21 -9.35
CA CYS A 79 -9.88 -33.45 -8.59
C CYS A 79 -8.50 -34.10 -8.54
N GLY A 80 -7.45 -33.35 -8.80
CA GLY A 80 -6.05 -33.79 -8.73
C GLY A 80 -5.36 -33.49 -7.40
N ALA A 81 -6.04 -32.81 -6.47
CA ALA A 81 -5.45 -32.41 -5.21
C ALA A 81 -5.26 -33.58 -4.26
N ALA A 82 -4.08 -33.69 -3.66
CA ALA A 82 -3.75 -34.74 -2.72
C ALA A 82 -4.61 -34.69 -1.45
N ASN A 83 -4.98 -33.50 -1.01
CA ASN A 83 -5.77 -33.24 0.20
C ASN A 83 -7.29 -33.46 0.02
N ALA A 84 -7.78 -33.74 -1.20
CA ALA A 84 -9.17 -34.03 -1.41
C ALA A 84 -9.58 -35.33 -0.65
N ARG A 85 -10.52 -35.20 0.30
CA ARG A 85 -11.00 -36.28 1.19
C ARG A 85 -12.46 -36.08 1.57
N GLU A 86 -13.11 -37.16 1.98
CA GLU A 86 -14.47 -37.11 2.50
C GLU A 86 -14.59 -36.21 3.72
N GLY A 87 -15.68 -35.47 3.80
CA GLY A 87 -15.95 -34.52 4.88
C GLY A 87 -15.28 -33.16 4.72
N LEU A 88 -14.35 -32.99 3.76
CA LEU A 88 -13.67 -31.72 3.54
C LEU A 88 -14.65 -30.65 3.03
N ILE A 89 -14.66 -29.48 3.71
CA ILE A 89 -15.39 -28.31 3.25
C ILE A 89 -14.41 -27.46 2.43
N THR A 90 -14.81 -27.09 1.23
CA THR A 90 -13.94 -26.43 0.23
C THR A 90 -14.74 -25.43 -0.62
N ILE A 91 -14.08 -24.85 -1.63
CA ILE A 91 -14.71 -23.91 -2.55
C ILE A 91 -14.87 -24.58 -3.91
N TYR A 92 -16.10 -24.57 -4.39
CA TYR A 92 -16.51 -25.14 -5.67
C TYR A 92 -16.77 -24.02 -6.69
N ALA A 93 -16.17 -24.16 -7.86
CA ALA A 93 -16.40 -23.35 -9.04
C ALA A 93 -17.30 -24.11 -10.03
N PRO A 94 -18.53 -23.64 -10.32
CA PRO A 94 -19.42 -24.27 -11.29
C PRO A 94 -18.96 -24.04 -12.74
N PRO A 95 -19.49 -24.81 -13.70
CA PRO A 95 -19.32 -24.50 -15.11
C PRO A 95 -19.84 -23.07 -15.40
N GLY A 96 -19.11 -22.32 -16.21
CA GLY A 96 -19.37 -20.92 -16.49
C GLY A 96 -18.61 -19.94 -15.61
N ALA A 97 -18.09 -20.36 -14.46
CA ALA A 97 -17.21 -19.53 -13.62
C ALA A 97 -15.88 -19.25 -14.32
N THR A 98 -15.32 -18.07 -14.07
CA THR A 98 -13.97 -17.70 -14.54
C THR A 98 -13.01 -17.79 -13.37
N ILE A 99 -11.94 -18.57 -13.48
CA ILE A 99 -10.92 -18.70 -12.44
C ILE A 99 -10.11 -17.39 -12.34
N PRO A 100 -10.07 -16.72 -11.19
CA PRO A 100 -9.48 -15.38 -11.05
C PRO A 100 -8.01 -15.29 -11.48
N LYS A 101 -7.19 -16.27 -11.13
CA LYS A 101 -5.75 -16.29 -11.45
C LYS A 101 -5.47 -16.51 -12.93
N THR A 102 -6.09 -17.50 -13.52
CA THR A 102 -5.78 -17.94 -14.90
C THR A 102 -6.66 -17.28 -15.95
N LYS A 103 -7.74 -16.58 -15.53
CA LYS A 103 -8.79 -16.03 -16.39
C LYS A 103 -9.47 -17.07 -17.28
N THR A 104 -9.34 -18.35 -16.92
CA THR A 104 -9.93 -19.48 -17.66
C THR A 104 -11.40 -19.64 -17.28
N LYS A 105 -12.28 -19.65 -18.28
CA LYS A 105 -13.70 -19.94 -18.09
C LYS A 105 -13.93 -21.45 -18.02
N LEU A 106 -14.53 -21.92 -16.94
CA LEU A 106 -14.80 -23.34 -16.72
C LEU A 106 -15.95 -23.82 -17.62
N VAL A 107 -15.76 -25.01 -18.16
CA VAL A 107 -16.78 -25.71 -18.93
C VAL A 107 -16.96 -27.14 -18.37
N ILE A 108 -18.09 -27.77 -18.65
CA ILE A 108 -18.23 -29.20 -18.36
C ILE A 108 -17.22 -29.94 -19.22
N ALA A 109 -16.31 -30.65 -18.59
CA ALA A 109 -15.21 -31.34 -19.28
C ALA A 109 -15.18 -32.83 -18.99
N LYS A 110 -14.86 -33.63 -20.00
CA LYS A 110 -14.64 -35.06 -19.85
C LYS A 110 -13.14 -35.31 -19.62
N ILE A 111 -12.76 -35.59 -18.37
CA ILE A 111 -11.37 -35.81 -17.96
C ILE A 111 -11.08 -37.30 -17.94
N ARG A 112 -10.26 -37.79 -18.87
CA ARG A 112 -9.87 -39.19 -19.03
C ARG A 112 -11.07 -40.18 -18.95
N GLY A 113 -12.19 -39.79 -19.54
CA GLY A 113 -13.40 -40.63 -19.59
C GLY A 113 -14.48 -40.32 -18.55
N VAL A 114 -14.17 -39.55 -17.48
CA VAL A 114 -15.12 -39.13 -16.45
C VAL A 114 -15.54 -37.68 -16.66
N THR A 115 -16.84 -37.39 -16.63
CA THR A 115 -17.37 -36.05 -16.78
C THR A 115 -17.25 -35.30 -15.46
N SER A 116 -16.60 -34.11 -15.47
CA SER A 116 -16.47 -33.18 -14.34
C SER A 116 -17.42 -32.01 -14.52
N TYR A 117 -18.24 -31.73 -13.52
CA TYR A 117 -19.19 -30.63 -13.49
C TYR A 117 -18.63 -29.46 -12.64
N GLY A 118 -17.52 -28.88 -13.04
CA GLY A 118 -16.85 -27.80 -12.35
C GLY A 118 -15.52 -28.21 -11.74
N MET A 119 -15.04 -27.42 -10.79
CA MET A 119 -13.71 -27.53 -10.21
C MET A 119 -13.73 -27.24 -8.70
N LEU A 120 -12.90 -27.92 -7.94
CA LEU A 120 -12.56 -27.56 -6.55
C LEU A 120 -11.30 -26.72 -6.58
N CYS A 121 -11.35 -25.53 -5.97
CA CYS A 121 -10.33 -24.50 -6.14
C CYS A 121 -9.29 -24.52 -5.02
N SER A 122 -8.05 -24.28 -5.38
CA SER A 122 -6.98 -23.89 -4.46
C SER A 122 -7.10 -22.40 -4.09
N GLU A 123 -6.44 -21.97 -3.03
CA GLU A 123 -6.38 -20.56 -2.66
C GLU A 123 -5.68 -19.72 -3.74
N SER A 124 -4.65 -20.28 -4.36
CA SER A 124 -3.92 -19.64 -5.45
C SER A 124 -4.79 -19.35 -6.67
N GLU A 125 -5.66 -20.29 -7.07
CA GLU A 125 -6.58 -20.11 -8.21
C GLU A 125 -7.61 -19.01 -7.95
N LEU A 126 -7.95 -18.80 -6.69
CA LEU A 126 -8.90 -17.78 -6.24
C LEU A 126 -8.22 -16.43 -5.92
N ASN A 127 -6.90 -16.29 -6.13
CA ASN A 127 -6.09 -15.16 -5.70
C ASN A 127 -6.20 -14.83 -4.19
N LEU A 128 -6.47 -15.85 -3.37
CA LEU A 128 -6.53 -15.72 -1.91
C LEU A 128 -5.14 -15.89 -1.27
N SER A 129 -4.28 -16.69 -1.91
CA SER A 129 -2.89 -16.93 -1.48
C SER A 129 -2.05 -17.43 -2.67
N ASP A 130 -0.72 -17.58 -2.49
CA ASP A 130 0.14 -18.24 -3.49
C ASP A 130 0.19 -19.75 -3.33
N GLU A 131 -0.44 -20.30 -2.28
CA GLU A 131 -0.46 -21.73 -2.06
C GLU A 131 -1.25 -22.44 -3.17
N SER A 132 -0.53 -23.27 -3.90
CA SER A 132 -1.05 -24.12 -4.98
C SER A 132 -1.12 -25.61 -4.62
N GLU A 133 -0.63 -25.98 -3.44
CA GLU A 133 -0.66 -27.37 -2.98
C GLU A 133 -2.04 -27.69 -2.39
N GLY A 134 -2.84 -28.38 -3.19
CA GLY A 134 -4.16 -28.83 -2.76
C GLY A 134 -5.29 -27.82 -3.01
N ILE A 135 -6.49 -28.24 -2.65
CA ILE A 135 -7.71 -27.40 -2.66
C ILE A 135 -7.88 -26.68 -1.32
N THR A 136 -8.56 -25.54 -1.35
CA THR A 136 -8.85 -24.74 -0.14
C THR A 136 -9.57 -25.57 0.92
N GLU A 137 -9.06 -25.57 2.15
CA GLU A 137 -9.69 -26.22 3.30
C GLU A 137 -10.42 -25.20 4.16
N LEU A 138 -11.72 -25.28 4.24
CA LEU A 138 -12.55 -24.41 5.06
C LEU A 138 -12.86 -25.07 6.41
N SER A 139 -12.91 -24.24 7.46
CA SER A 139 -13.28 -24.68 8.82
C SER A 139 -14.70 -25.25 8.85
N THR A 140 -14.97 -26.21 9.75
CA THR A 140 -16.29 -26.80 10.01
C THR A 140 -17.38 -25.76 10.34
N LYS A 141 -17.02 -24.54 10.75
CA LYS A 141 -17.95 -23.41 10.93
C LYS A 141 -18.71 -23.04 9.64
N PHE A 142 -18.18 -23.41 8.47
CA PHE A 142 -18.82 -23.18 7.18
C PHE A 142 -19.85 -24.23 6.80
N GLU A 143 -20.02 -25.30 7.57
CA GLU A 143 -20.97 -26.41 7.26
C GLU A 143 -22.41 -25.89 7.07
N LYS A 144 -22.87 -24.95 7.90
CA LYS A 144 -24.18 -24.31 7.76
C LYS A 144 -24.29 -23.34 6.57
N SER A 145 -23.21 -23.17 5.82
CA SER A 145 -23.11 -22.24 4.70
C SER A 145 -22.89 -22.95 3.35
N ILE A 146 -22.98 -24.29 3.33
CA ILE A 146 -22.88 -25.06 2.08
C ILE A 146 -23.93 -24.57 1.08
N GLY A 147 -23.53 -24.41 -0.17
CA GLY A 147 -24.34 -23.86 -1.26
C GLY A 147 -24.37 -22.33 -1.33
N LYS A 148 -23.94 -21.62 -0.29
CA LYS A 148 -23.86 -20.15 -0.32
C LYS A 148 -22.60 -19.71 -1.04
N ASN A 149 -22.67 -18.53 -1.67
CA ASN A 149 -21.49 -17.91 -2.28
C ASN A 149 -20.43 -17.64 -1.21
N PHE A 150 -19.21 -18.14 -1.42
CA PHE A 150 -18.07 -17.94 -0.52
C PHE A 150 -17.71 -16.46 -0.36
N PHE A 151 -17.74 -15.71 -1.46
CA PHE A 151 -17.39 -14.29 -1.49
C PHE A 151 -18.55 -13.36 -1.06
N SER A 152 -19.73 -13.89 -0.72
CA SER A 152 -20.90 -13.09 -0.34
C SER A 152 -20.68 -12.22 0.89
N LYS A 153 -19.72 -12.55 1.75
CA LYS A 153 -19.31 -11.74 2.90
C LYS A 153 -18.25 -10.68 2.56
N LEU A 154 -17.66 -10.74 1.36
CA LEU A 154 -16.68 -9.77 0.84
C LEU A 154 -17.37 -8.79 -0.14
N LYS A 155 -18.58 -8.34 0.19
CA LYS A 155 -19.45 -7.51 -0.68
C LYS A 155 -18.94 -6.10 -0.94
N SER A 156 -17.85 -5.68 -0.30
CA SER A 156 -17.29 -4.36 -0.51
C SER A 156 -16.59 -4.28 -1.86
N ASN A 157 -16.92 -3.28 -2.65
CA ASN A 157 -16.14 -2.97 -3.84
C ASN A 157 -14.72 -2.59 -3.43
N LEU A 158 -13.76 -3.12 -4.16
CA LEU A 158 -12.37 -2.70 -4.07
C LEU A 158 -12.22 -1.42 -4.87
N ILE A 159 -11.84 -0.34 -4.21
CA ILE A 159 -11.57 0.96 -4.82
C ILE A 159 -10.05 1.12 -4.88
N ASP A 160 -9.49 1.24 -6.08
CA ASP A 160 -8.08 1.56 -6.25
C ASP A 160 -7.91 3.06 -6.52
N LEU A 161 -7.09 3.71 -5.68
CA LEU A 161 -6.82 5.14 -5.73
C LEU A 161 -5.41 5.39 -6.23
N SER A 162 -5.28 6.27 -7.20
CA SER A 162 -4.01 6.84 -7.64
C SER A 162 -3.63 7.98 -6.70
N ILE A 163 -2.75 7.70 -5.74
CA ILE A 163 -2.28 8.69 -4.77
C ILE A 163 -1.00 9.35 -5.27
N THR A 164 -1.05 10.66 -5.45
CA THR A 164 0.10 11.46 -5.90
C THR A 164 1.24 11.43 -4.88
N PRO A 165 2.51 11.53 -5.30
CA PRO A 165 3.67 11.41 -4.41
C PRO A 165 3.73 12.45 -3.28
N ASN A 166 3.09 13.61 -3.45
CA ASN A 166 2.99 14.67 -2.44
C ASN A 166 1.99 14.37 -1.32
N ARG A 167 1.12 13.34 -1.49
CA ARG A 167 0.07 12.98 -0.53
C ARG A 167 0.34 11.65 0.18
N PRO A 168 1.52 11.48 0.82
CA PRO A 168 1.82 10.23 1.52
C PRO A 168 0.82 9.93 2.65
N ASP A 169 0.21 10.93 3.26
CA ASP A 169 -0.81 10.77 4.31
C ASP A 169 -2.02 9.96 3.85
N CYS A 170 -2.37 10.02 2.56
CA CYS A 170 -3.46 9.25 1.95
C CYS A 170 -3.06 7.81 1.53
N LEU A 171 -1.84 7.35 1.84
CA LEU A 171 -1.44 5.96 1.69
C LEU A 171 -1.92 5.05 2.84
N GLY A 172 -2.81 5.56 3.67
CA GLY A 172 -3.56 4.83 4.69
C GLY A 172 -5.00 5.37 4.79
N LEU A 173 -5.92 4.48 5.22
CA LEU A 173 -7.34 4.82 5.29
C LEU A 173 -7.63 6.04 6.17
N ARG A 174 -6.85 6.21 7.25
CA ARG A 174 -7.02 7.35 8.18
C ARG A 174 -6.84 8.70 7.49
N GLY A 175 -5.86 8.84 6.58
CA GLY A 175 -5.62 10.06 5.82
C GLY A 175 -6.78 10.36 4.86
N ILE A 176 -7.23 9.35 4.12
CA ILE A 176 -8.37 9.44 3.20
C ILE A 176 -9.65 9.85 3.96
N ALA A 177 -9.91 9.22 5.11
CA ALA A 177 -11.06 9.55 5.94
C ALA A 177 -11.02 11.00 6.46
N ARG A 178 -9.84 11.53 6.76
CA ARG A 178 -9.64 12.93 7.19
C ARG A 178 -10.02 13.89 6.07
N ASP A 179 -9.53 13.66 4.87
CA ASP A 179 -9.84 14.49 3.71
C ASP A 179 -11.34 14.48 3.37
N LEU A 180 -11.96 13.30 3.39
CA LEU A 180 -13.40 13.16 3.19
C LEU A 180 -14.19 13.89 4.28
N ALA A 181 -13.76 13.82 5.53
CA ALA A 181 -14.41 14.54 6.61
C ALA A 181 -14.28 16.07 6.45
N ALA A 182 -13.10 16.56 6.08
CA ALA A 182 -12.86 17.98 5.81
C ALA A 182 -13.71 18.51 4.64
N SER A 183 -14.00 17.67 3.64
CA SER A 183 -14.90 18.01 2.51
C SER A 183 -16.39 17.91 2.85
N GLY A 184 -16.74 17.56 4.09
CA GLY A 184 -18.14 17.43 4.52
C GLY A 184 -18.80 16.08 4.19
N PHE A 185 -18.05 15.11 3.69
CA PHE A 185 -18.58 13.78 3.35
C PHE A 185 -18.92 12.92 4.59
N GLY A 186 -18.56 13.36 5.78
CA GLY A 186 -18.86 12.68 7.03
C GLY A 186 -18.13 13.31 8.22
N LYS A 187 -18.09 12.58 9.32
CA LYS A 187 -17.35 12.99 10.52
C LYS A 187 -16.20 12.02 10.76
N LEU A 188 -14.99 12.55 10.89
CA LEU A 188 -13.82 11.77 11.27
C LEU A 188 -14.01 11.22 12.70
N LEU A 189 -13.90 9.89 12.83
CA LEU A 189 -13.98 9.24 14.13
C LEU A 189 -12.69 9.41 14.91
N GLU A 190 -12.78 9.58 16.22
CA GLU A 190 -11.59 9.57 17.06
C GLU A 190 -10.92 8.20 17.06
N LEU A 191 -9.59 8.20 16.96
CA LEU A 191 -8.83 6.98 17.14
C LEU A 191 -8.87 6.58 18.62
N LYS A 192 -9.51 5.45 18.90
CA LYS A 192 -9.50 4.89 20.25
C LYS A 192 -8.12 4.26 20.51
N GLU A 193 -7.18 5.09 20.93
CA GLU A 193 -5.85 4.62 21.32
C GLU A 193 -5.92 3.99 22.70
N LYS A 194 -5.80 2.68 22.77
CA LYS A 194 -5.54 2.00 24.04
C LYS A 194 -4.05 2.17 24.37
N LYS A 195 -3.69 3.09 25.26
CA LYS A 195 -2.32 3.15 25.78
C LYS A 195 -2.01 1.83 26.46
N ILE A 196 -0.93 1.20 26.02
CA ILE A 196 -0.51 -0.09 26.55
C ILE A 196 0.07 0.11 27.94
N LYS A 197 -0.38 -0.72 28.88
CA LYS A 197 0.29 -0.83 30.18
C LYS A 197 1.42 -1.84 30.02
N SER A 198 2.64 -1.40 30.27
CA SER A 198 3.81 -2.27 30.29
C SER A 198 3.69 -3.30 31.42
N THR A 199 3.92 -4.56 31.10
CA THR A 199 3.88 -5.69 32.04
C THR A 199 5.24 -6.37 32.17
N THR A 200 6.21 -6.07 31.30
CA THR A 200 7.56 -6.59 31.32
C THR A 200 8.60 -5.51 31.03
N LYS A 201 9.88 -5.82 31.17
CA LYS A 201 10.98 -4.89 30.87
C LYS A 201 11.49 -5.08 29.45
N GLN A 202 11.86 -3.97 28.80
CA GLN A 202 12.61 -4.01 27.56
C GLN A 202 14.03 -4.51 27.84
N THR A 203 14.38 -5.68 27.35
CA THR A 203 15.69 -6.31 27.55
C THR A 203 16.65 -6.07 26.39
N LEU A 204 16.11 -5.91 25.18
CA LEU A 204 16.89 -5.64 23.99
C LEU A 204 17.26 -4.15 23.90
N LYS A 205 18.56 -3.87 23.84
CA LYS A 205 19.06 -2.50 23.66
C LYS A 205 18.97 -2.10 22.18
N ILE A 206 18.55 -0.87 21.95
CA ILE A 206 18.51 -0.27 20.60
C ILE A 206 19.56 0.83 20.54
N LYS A 207 20.36 0.85 19.49
CA LYS A 207 21.36 1.89 19.23
C LYS A 207 21.21 2.40 17.80
N ILE A 208 21.10 3.71 17.64
CA ILE A 208 21.21 4.35 16.34
C ILE A 208 22.61 4.96 16.25
N ASN A 209 23.42 4.51 15.30
CA ASN A 209 24.73 5.10 15.05
C ASN A 209 24.53 6.47 14.37
N LYS A 210 25.16 7.50 14.92
CA LYS A 210 25.19 8.83 14.29
C LYS A 210 26.25 8.83 13.20
N GLU A 211 25.83 8.89 11.95
CA GLU A 211 26.69 8.82 10.77
C GLU A 211 26.33 9.94 9.79
N LYS A 212 27.28 10.28 8.92
CA LYS A 212 27.00 11.17 7.79
C LYS A 212 26.02 10.46 6.83
N ASN A 213 25.01 11.17 6.32
CA ASN A 213 23.93 10.58 5.50
C ASN A 213 23.13 9.49 6.23
N GLN A 214 22.78 9.77 7.48
CA GLN A 214 22.02 8.83 8.30
C GLN A 214 20.65 8.53 7.68
N GLY A 215 20.39 7.25 7.40
CA GLY A 215 19.13 6.82 6.78
C GLY A 215 17.97 6.63 7.75
N CYS A 216 18.22 6.66 9.06
CA CYS A 216 17.19 6.53 10.10
C CYS A 216 17.44 7.54 11.21
N THR A 217 16.45 8.39 11.50
CA THR A 217 16.57 9.45 12.53
C THR A 217 15.73 9.18 13.78
N ALA A 218 14.79 8.24 13.71
CA ALA A 218 14.03 7.79 14.87
C ALA A 218 13.67 6.31 14.75
N PHE A 219 13.85 5.55 15.83
CA PHE A 219 13.56 4.13 15.91
C PHE A 219 12.81 3.85 17.21
N GLY A 220 11.57 3.43 17.08
CA GLY A 220 10.73 3.00 18.19
C GLY A 220 10.66 1.48 18.23
N SER A 221 10.67 0.92 19.42
CA SER A 221 10.57 -0.52 19.63
C SER A 221 9.70 -0.88 20.83
N CYS A 222 9.14 -2.08 20.77
CA CYS A 222 8.38 -2.69 21.84
C CYS A 222 8.60 -4.20 21.84
N LEU A 223 9.14 -4.74 22.94
CA LEU A 223 9.31 -6.19 23.12
C LEU A 223 7.99 -6.78 23.63
N ILE A 224 7.54 -7.84 23.00
CA ILE A 224 6.39 -8.63 23.47
C ILE A 224 6.83 -10.07 23.64
N THR A 225 6.71 -10.59 24.86
CA THR A 225 7.16 -11.94 25.22
C THR A 225 5.98 -12.88 25.42
N ASN A 226 6.23 -14.19 25.29
CA ASN A 226 5.22 -15.23 25.48
C ASN A 226 4.00 -15.10 24.56
N VAL A 227 4.19 -14.65 23.32
CA VAL A 227 3.14 -14.63 22.30
C VAL A 227 2.90 -16.03 21.75
N LYS A 228 1.67 -16.26 21.31
CA LYS A 228 1.30 -17.41 20.45
C LYS A 228 1.01 -16.87 19.06
N ASN A 229 1.97 -17.03 18.14
CA ASN A 229 1.74 -16.63 16.76
C ASN A 229 0.80 -17.66 16.12
N ILE A 230 -0.42 -17.25 15.91
CA ILE A 230 -1.50 -18.09 15.39
C ILE A 230 -1.95 -17.60 14.03
N GLU A 231 -2.84 -18.33 13.41
CA GLU A 231 -3.55 -17.87 12.23
C GLU A 231 -4.42 -16.64 12.58
N SER A 232 -4.47 -15.67 11.68
CA SER A 232 -5.25 -14.45 11.89
C SER A 232 -6.73 -14.71 12.08
N PRO A 233 -7.41 -13.97 12.96
CA PRO A 233 -8.85 -14.05 13.10
C PRO A 233 -9.55 -13.60 11.80
N GLN A 234 -10.73 -14.15 11.54
CA GLN A 234 -11.45 -13.99 10.27
C GLN A 234 -11.69 -12.51 9.89
N TRP A 235 -11.93 -11.64 10.86
CA TRP A 235 -12.14 -10.22 10.56
C TRP A 235 -10.90 -9.55 9.97
N LEU A 236 -9.69 -9.92 10.47
CA LEU A 236 -8.42 -9.40 9.99
C LEU A 236 -8.09 -9.94 8.60
N LYS A 237 -8.26 -11.26 8.41
CA LYS A 237 -8.13 -11.89 7.08
C LYS A 237 -9.05 -11.23 6.06
N ASN A 238 -10.33 -11.04 6.39
CA ASN A 238 -11.29 -10.42 5.47
C ASN A 238 -10.86 -9.03 5.05
N LYS A 239 -10.36 -8.19 5.97
CA LYS A 239 -9.87 -6.84 5.66
C LYS A 239 -8.66 -6.87 4.72
N LEU A 240 -7.67 -7.70 5.00
CA LEU A 240 -6.49 -7.82 4.16
C LEU A 240 -6.83 -8.37 2.77
N ILE A 241 -7.59 -9.45 2.70
CA ILE A 241 -8.04 -10.04 1.43
C ILE A 241 -8.85 -9.03 0.61
N SER A 242 -9.69 -8.23 1.25
CA SER A 242 -10.52 -7.23 0.57
C SER A 242 -9.73 -6.16 -0.18
N VAL A 243 -8.46 -5.97 0.16
CA VAL A 243 -7.54 -5.05 -0.52
C VAL A 243 -6.43 -5.78 -1.30
N GLY A 244 -6.56 -7.10 -1.47
CA GLY A 244 -5.64 -7.93 -2.24
C GLY A 244 -4.35 -8.31 -1.49
N GLN A 245 -4.33 -8.19 -0.16
CA GLN A 245 -3.22 -8.65 0.67
C GLN A 245 -3.43 -10.10 1.11
N LYS A 246 -2.37 -10.91 1.02
CA LYS A 246 -2.38 -12.29 1.48
C LYS A 246 -2.18 -12.36 3.00
N PRO A 247 -3.10 -12.99 3.78
CA PRO A 247 -2.84 -13.30 5.17
C PRO A 247 -1.72 -14.34 5.32
N ILE A 248 -0.85 -14.14 6.30
CA ILE A 248 0.33 -14.99 6.57
C ILE A 248 0.24 -15.58 7.98
N SER A 249 0.32 -14.72 8.99
CA SER A 249 0.17 -15.08 10.40
C SER A 249 -0.33 -13.86 11.18
N ALA A 250 -0.88 -14.05 12.36
CA ALA A 250 -1.49 -12.97 13.12
C ALA A 250 -0.52 -11.78 13.35
N ILE A 251 0.75 -12.06 13.64
CA ILE A 251 1.75 -10.99 13.88
C ILE A 251 2.02 -10.20 12.60
N VAL A 252 2.30 -10.87 11.49
CA VAL A 252 2.58 -10.22 10.20
C VAL A 252 1.35 -9.47 9.69
N ASP A 253 0.19 -10.09 9.79
CA ASP A 253 -1.06 -9.51 9.31
C ASP A 253 -1.47 -8.26 10.11
N ILE A 254 -1.18 -8.22 11.40
CA ILE A 254 -1.37 -7.02 12.23
C ILE A 254 -0.45 -5.89 11.76
N THR A 255 0.81 -6.16 11.42
CA THR A 255 1.71 -5.12 10.90
C THR A 255 1.22 -4.56 9.57
N ASN A 256 0.77 -5.43 8.65
CA ASN A 256 0.17 -5.04 7.38
C ASN A 256 -1.15 -4.26 7.57
N TYR A 257 -2.00 -4.70 8.49
CA TYR A 257 -3.23 -4.00 8.83
C TYR A 257 -2.94 -2.58 9.33
N VAL A 258 -2.00 -2.40 10.25
CA VAL A 258 -1.65 -1.07 10.80
C VAL A 258 -1.06 -0.17 9.71
N MET A 259 -0.23 -0.72 8.82
CA MET A 259 0.32 -0.01 7.67
C MET A 259 -0.79 0.55 6.77
N LEU A 260 -1.78 -0.25 6.41
CA LEU A 260 -2.89 0.15 5.54
C LEU A 260 -3.88 1.07 6.25
N ASP A 261 -4.11 0.84 7.53
CA ASP A 261 -5.12 1.53 8.31
C ASP A 261 -4.71 2.97 8.67
N ILE A 262 -3.50 3.16 9.19
CA ILE A 262 -2.99 4.46 9.65
C ILE A 262 -1.69 4.93 8.96
N ASN A 263 -1.32 4.30 7.86
CA ASN A 263 -0.10 4.61 7.11
C ASN A 263 1.19 4.52 7.95
N ARG A 264 1.31 3.49 8.79
CA ARG A 264 2.51 3.28 9.59
C ARG A 264 3.06 1.86 9.36
N PRO A 265 4.01 1.68 8.42
CA PRO A 265 4.69 0.40 8.27
C PRO A 265 5.43 0.04 9.56
N LEU A 266 5.30 -1.20 9.94
CA LEU A 266 5.92 -1.82 11.10
C LEU A 266 6.67 -3.07 10.66
N HIS A 267 7.67 -3.45 11.45
CA HIS A 267 8.31 -4.75 11.29
C HIS A 267 8.30 -5.51 12.62
N ALA A 268 8.19 -6.82 12.54
CA ALA A 268 8.26 -7.71 13.71
C ALA A 268 9.43 -8.66 13.53
N TYR A 269 10.39 -8.59 14.42
CA TYR A 269 11.50 -9.52 14.50
C TYR A 269 11.19 -10.63 15.50
N ASP A 270 11.66 -11.84 15.22
CA ASP A 270 11.81 -12.87 16.24
C ASP A 270 12.94 -12.44 17.20
N ALA A 271 12.56 -12.07 18.42
CA ALA A 271 13.48 -11.50 19.38
C ALA A 271 14.54 -12.50 19.86
N ASP A 272 14.23 -13.79 19.83
CA ASP A 272 15.14 -14.86 20.24
C ASP A 272 16.24 -15.10 19.20
N LYS A 273 16.02 -14.67 17.95
CA LYS A 273 17.00 -14.74 16.85
C LYS A 273 17.94 -13.52 16.80
N ILE A 274 17.71 -12.49 17.65
CA ILE A 274 18.53 -11.27 17.71
C ILE A 274 19.72 -11.46 18.66
N GLU A 275 20.93 -11.21 18.16
CA GLU A 275 22.14 -11.31 18.98
C GLU A 275 22.41 -10.01 19.74
N LYS A 276 22.18 -10.00 21.07
CA LYS A 276 22.44 -8.94 22.07
C LYS A 276 21.68 -7.62 21.89
N SER A 277 21.70 -6.99 20.72
CA SER A 277 21.12 -5.65 20.52
C SER A 277 20.82 -5.35 19.06
N ILE A 278 19.88 -4.45 18.83
CA ILE A 278 19.64 -3.86 17.51
C ILE A 278 20.58 -2.66 17.31
N ILE A 279 21.23 -2.61 16.17
CA ILE A 279 22.09 -1.51 15.75
C ILE A 279 21.60 -1.00 14.40
N VAL A 280 21.10 0.24 14.40
CA VAL A 280 20.70 0.94 13.17
C VAL A 280 21.92 1.72 12.69
N ARG A 281 22.38 1.43 11.48
CA ARG A 281 23.61 1.98 10.90
C ARG A 281 23.57 2.02 9.38
N ASN A 282 24.57 2.63 8.80
CA ASN A 282 24.85 2.45 7.38
C ASN A 282 25.56 1.11 7.12
N SER A 283 25.30 0.53 5.96
CA SER A 283 25.98 -0.69 5.49
C SER A 283 27.43 -0.42 5.12
N ASN A 284 28.26 -1.45 5.23
CA ASN A 284 29.58 -1.47 4.62
C ASN A 284 29.48 -2.03 3.19
N SER A 285 30.41 -1.62 2.33
CA SER A 285 30.47 -2.14 0.96
C SER A 285 30.71 -3.65 0.96
N GLY A 286 29.89 -4.39 0.24
CA GLY A 286 30.02 -5.83 0.08
C GLY A 286 29.35 -6.67 1.17
N GLU A 287 28.73 -6.06 2.18
CA GLU A 287 27.88 -6.80 3.13
C GLU A 287 26.76 -7.54 2.38
N LYS A 288 26.41 -8.72 2.85
CA LYS A 288 25.38 -9.56 2.26
C LYS A 288 24.31 -9.92 3.29
N PHE A 289 23.09 -10.05 2.84
CA PHE A 289 22.02 -10.62 3.64
C PHE A 289 20.98 -11.29 2.74
N THR A 290 20.26 -12.27 3.28
CA THR A 290 19.13 -12.92 2.60
C THR A 290 17.84 -12.24 3.07
N ALA A 291 17.10 -11.66 2.14
CA ALA A 291 15.84 -10.96 2.42
C ALA A 291 14.66 -11.93 2.47
N LEU A 292 13.50 -11.43 2.95
CA LEU A 292 12.25 -12.22 3.07
C LEU A 292 11.70 -12.73 1.72
N ASP A 293 12.19 -12.20 0.59
CA ASP A 293 11.91 -12.73 -0.76
C ASP A 293 12.84 -13.90 -1.15
N ASN A 294 13.64 -14.41 -0.20
CA ASN A 294 14.64 -15.48 -0.36
C ASN A 294 15.78 -15.17 -1.33
N LYS A 295 16.00 -13.90 -1.67
CA LYS A 295 17.15 -13.48 -2.49
C LYS A 295 18.29 -12.96 -1.63
N GLU A 296 19.53 -13.24 -2.04
CA GLU A 296 20.73 -12.65 -1.46
C GLU A 296 21.03 -11.30 -2.11
N TYR A 297 21.15 -10.27 -1.27
CA TYR A 297 21.51 -8.92 -1.69
C TYR A 297 22.91 -8.56 -1.21
N LYS A 298 23.74 -8.06 -2.14
CA LYS A 298 25.04 -7.47 -1.84
C LYS A 298 24.86 -5.95 -1.68
N LEU A 299 25.19 -5.44 -0.51
CA LEU A 299 24.98 -4.04 -0.16
C LEU A 299 26.15 -3.17 -0.60
N GLU A 300 25.83 -1.96 -1.02
CA GLU A 300 26.80 -0.90 -1.21
C GLU A 300 26.96 -0.11 0.09
N LYS A 301 27.95 0.77 0.13
CA LYS A 301 28.16 1.67 1.26
C LYS A 301 26.99 2.65 1.42
N ASP A 302 26.73 3.04 2.66
CA ASP A 302 25.72 4.08 3.05
C ASP A 302 24.26 3.69 2.80
N MET A 303 23.92 2.41 2.66
CA MET A 303 22.55 1.94 2.73
C MET A 303 22.12 1.77 4.19
N CYS A 304 20.92 2.23 4.55
CA CYS A 304 20.42 2.08 5.92
C CYS A 304 20.06 0.62 6.22
N VAL A 305 20.72 0.04 7.21
CA VAL A 305 20.48 -1.33 7.66
C VAL A 305 20.10 -1.39 9.13
N ILE A 306 19.23 -2.33 9.44
CA ILE A 306 18.98 -2.80 10.79
C ILE A 306 19.85 -4.04 10.96
N SER A 307 20.70 -4.06 11.98
CA SER A 307 21.67 -5.12 12.22
C SER A 307 21.73 -5.48 13.70
N ASP A 308 22.36 -6.61 13.97
CA ASP A 308 22.81 -6.99 15.31
C ASP A 308 24.31 -7.27 15.28
N GLN A 309 24.84 -8.03 16.27
CA GLN A 309 26.25 -8.36 16.31
C GLN A 309 26.69 -9.41 15.29
N LYS A 310 25.77 -10.22 14.76
CA LYS A 310 26.06 -11.23 13.72
C LYS A 310 26.03 -10.64 12.30
N GLY A 311 25.32 -9.50 12.09
CA GLY A 311 25.23 -8.90 10.77
C GLY A 311 23.87 -8.26 10.50
N VAL A 312 23.56 -8.08 9.23
CA VAL A 312 22.34 -7.41 8.75
C VAL A 312 21.11 -8.28 9.03
N LEU A 313 20.07 -7.67 9.61
CA LEU A 313 18.74 -8.24 9.86
C LEU A 313 17.74 -7.81 8.79
N GLY A 314 17.98 -6.66 8.13
CA GLY A 314 17.13 -6.14 7.08
C GLY A 314 17.58 -4.77 6.59
N LEU A 315 17.00 -4.34 5.46
CA LEU A 315 17.12 -2.98 4.94
C LEU A 315 16.06 -2.11 5.58
N GLY A 316 16.49 -1.07 6.30
CA GLY A 316 15.60 -0.17 7.03
C GLY A 316 14.51 0.43 6.12
N GLY A 317 13.24 0.19 6.44
CA GLY A 317 12.09 0.69 5.71
C GLY A 317 11.84 0.08 4.32
N ILE A 318 12.57 -0.94 3.92
CA ILE A 318 12.45 -1.59 2.60
C ILE A 318 12.03 -3.06 2.75
N ILE A 319 12.88 -3.91 3.32
CA ILE A 319 12.59 -5.34 3.44
C ILE A 319 13.36 -5.97 4.62
N GLY A 320 12.69 -6.83 5.37
CA GLY A 320 13.32 -7.62 6.42
C GLY A 320 14.16 -8.76 5.89
N GLY A 321 15.01 -9.35 6.74
CA GLY A 321 15.80 -10.53 6.41
C GLY A 321 15.19 -11.81 6.98
N THR A 322 15.48 -12.94 6.33
CA THR A 322 14.98 -14.26 6.75
C THR A 322 15.49 -14.68 8.11
N ARG A 323 16.71 -14.27 8.50
CA ARG A 323 17.34 -14.67 9.75
C ARG A 323 16.56 -14.29 11.00
N SER A 324 15.88 -13.15 10.99
CA SER A 324 15.09 -12.63 12.09
C SER A 324 13.59 -12.58 11.82
N GLY A 325 13.14 -13.22 10.75
CA GLY A 325 11.72 -13.31 10.42
C GLY A 325 10.95 -14.08 11.49
N THR A 326 9.70 -13.67 11.73
CA THR A 326 8.77 -14.36 12.63
C THR A 326 8.16 -15.59 11.95
N GLU A 327 8.06 -16.68 12.68
CA GLU A 327 7.47 -17.95 12.29
C GLU A 327 6.31 -18.30 13.22
N LEU A 328 5.57 -19.38 12.94
CA LEU A 328 4.43 -19.77 13.78
C LEU A 328 4.83 -20.20 15.21
N ASP A 329 6.05 -20.67 15.38
CA ASP A 329 6.62 -21.06 16.68
C ASP A 329 7.30 -19.92 17.44
N THR A 330 7.42 -18.72 16.85
CA THR A 330 7.98 -17.54 17.50
C THR A 330 7.22 -17.18 18.78
N LYS A 331 7.95 -17.06 19.89
CA LYS A 331 7.40 -16.78 21.23
C LYS A 331 7.66 -15.36 21.72
N ASN A 332 8.76 -14.76 21.27
CA ASN A 332 9.16 -13.41 21.66
C ASN A 332 9.38 -12.57 20.42
N ILE A 333 8.77 -11.40 20.37
CA ILE A 333 8.87 -10.50 19.21
C ILE A 333 9.34 -9.12 19.62
N LEU A 334 10.16 -8.52 18.80
CA LEU A 334 10.48 -7.10 18.86
C LEU A 334 9.74 -6.39 17.73
N LEU A 335 8.76 -5.55 18.10
CA LEU A 335 8.12 -4.65 17.12
C LEU A 335 9.00 -3.45 16.86
N GLU A 336 9.11 -3.09 15.59
CA GLU A 336 9.76 -1.88 15.08
C GLU A 336 8.71 -0.91 14.53
N SER A 337 8.87 0.38 14.86
CA SER A 337 8.25 1.50 14.16
C SER A 337 9.30 2.61 14.04
N ALA A 338 9.73 2.91 12.82
CA ALA A 338 10.85 3.83 12.63
C ALA A 338 10.50 4.98 11.68
N TYR A 339 11.33 6.01 11.66
CA TYR A 339 11.34 7.03 10.62
C TYR A 339 12.64 6.92 9.82
N PHE A 340 12.48 6.60 8.56
CA PHE A 340 13.57 6.52 7.60
C PHE A 340 13.54 7.72 6.65
N GLU A 341 14.72 8.22 6.30
CA GLU A 341 14.86 9.34 5.38
C GLU A 341 14.40 8.94 3.96
N PRO A 342 13.42 9.64 3.38
CA PRO A 342 12.82 9.26 2.09
C PRO A 342 13.85 9.12 0.96
N ARG A 343 14.86 10.00 0.94
CA ARG A 343 15.93 9.97 -0.06
C ARG A 343 16.80 8.71 0.06
N SER A 344 17.11 8.30 1.29
CA SER A 344 17.90 7.07 1.55
C SER A 344 17.15 5.84 1.05
N ILE A 345 15.84 5.75 1.36
CA ILE A 345 14.99 4.65 0.91
C ILE A 345 14.93 4.56 -0.61
N ARG A 346 14.66 5.69 -1.29
CA ARG A 346 14.58 5.76 -2.75
C ARG A 346 15.89 5.34 -3.41
N ASN A 347 17.02 5.85 -2.93
CA ASN A 347 18.33 5.53 -3.50
C ASN A 347 18.67 4.05 -3.33
N THR A 348 18.46 3.50 -2.14
CA THR A 348 18.74 2.09 -1.83
C THR A 348 17.85 1.16 -2.67
N SER A 349 16.55 1.42 -2.69
CA SER A 349 15.59 0.58 -3.41
C SER A 349 15.82 0.61 -4.93
N LYS A 350 16.18 1.77 -5.50
CA LYS A 350 16.53 1.88 -6.93
C LYS A 350 17.77 1.07 -7.28
N LYS A 351 18.82 1.15 -6.46
CA LYS A 351 20.06 0.40 -6.69
C LYS A 351 19.88 -1.12 -6.62
N LEU A 352 19.04 -1.59 -5.68
CA LEU A 352 18.81 -3.01 -5.47
C LEU A 352 17.59 -3.54 -6.25
N ASN A 353 16.91 -2.68 -7.02
CA ASN A 353 15.67 -3.00 -7.74
C ASN A 353 14.61 -3.65 -6.84
N LEU A 354 14.37 -3.04 -5.67
CA LEU A 354 13.41 -3.51 -4.69
C LEU A 354 12.16 -2.64 -4.70
N ASP A 355 10.99 -3.27 -4.77
CA ASP A 355 9.70 -2.61 -4.65
C ASP A 355 8.84 -3.33 -3.61
N THR A 356 8.47 -2.62 -2.54
CA THR A 356 7.64 -3.14 -1.45
C THR A 356 6.65 -2.08 -0.97
N ASP A 357 5.57 -2.51 -0.33
CA ASP A 357 4.56 -1.61 0.24
C ASP A 357 5.12 -0.66 1.31
N ALA A 358 6.07 -1.13 2.11
CA ALA A 358 6.76 -0.30 3.09
C ALA A 358 7.64 0.75 2.41
N LYS A 359 8.49 0.33 1.46
CA LYS A 359 9.33 1.23 0.65
C LYS A 359 8.50 2.31 -0.03
N PHE A 360 7.40 1.93 -0.69
CA PHE A 360 6.52 2.85 -1.39
C PHE A 360 5.98 3.98 -0.49
N ARG A 361 5.76 3.68 0.80
CA ARG A 361 5.33 4.67 1.81
C ARG A 361 6.49 5.50 2.33
N PHE A 362 7.58 4.85 2.74
CA PHE A 362 8.73 5.55 3.31
C PHE A 362 9.42 6.49 2.32
N GLU A 363 9.54 6.13 1.04
CA GLU A 363 10.18 6.98 0.03
C GLU A 363 9.41 8.28 -0.26
N ARG A 364 8.11 8.34 0.09
CA ARG A 364 7.25 9.53 -0.02
C ARG A 364 7.20 10.36 1.25
N GLY A 365 7.64 9.79 2.35
CA GLY A 365 7.60 10.38 3.69
C GLY A 365 6.41 9.90 4.51
N ILE A 366 6.70 9.46 5.71
CA ILE A 366 5.70 9.02 6.70
C ILE A 366 5.71 10.01 7.86
N ASP A 367 4.58 10.13 8.56
CA ASP A 367 4.48 10.99 9.74
C ASP A 367 5.52 10.63 10.81
N PRO A 368 6.53 11.46 11.07
CA PRO A 368 7.56 11.18 12.07
C PRO A 368 7.01 11.14 13.49
N SER A 369 5.81 11.69 13.74
CA SER A 369 5.17 11.76 15.06
C SER A 369 4.34 10.52 15.38
N SER A 370 4.01 9.66 14.41
CA SER A 370 3.12 8.51 14.61
C SER A 370 3.82 7.21 15.03
N ILE A 371 5.11 7.26 15.39
CA ILE A 371 5.91 6.09 15.82
C ILE A 371 5.25 5.38 17.00
N GLU A 372 4.97 6.13 18.09
CA GLU A 372 4.35 5.60 19.29
C GLU A 372 2.94 5.09 19.04
N GLN A 373 2.17 5.80 18.21
CA GLN A 373 0.81 5.43 17.81
C GLN A 373 0.78 4.07 17.10
N GLY A 374 1.68 3.86 16.14
CA GLY A 374 1.80 2.58 15.44
C GLY A 374 2.13 1.43 16.37
N LEU A 375 3.11 1.61 17.26
CA LEU A 375 3.47 0.59 18.27
C LEU A 375 2.32 0.29 19.21
N ASN A 376 1.64 1.30 19.75
CA ASN A 376 0.50 1.12 20.65
C ASN A 376 -0.62 0.33 19.96
N LYS A 377 -0.94 0.67 18.71
CA LYS A 377 -1.99 -0.01 17.95
C LYS A 377 -1.64 -1.46 17.67
N ALA A 378 -0.45 -1.73 17.13
CA ALA A 378 -0.01 -3.08 16.80
C ALA A 378 0.12 -3.95 18.05
N ALA A 379 0.79 -3.47 19.10
CA ALA A 379 0.98 -4.24 20.30
C ALA A 379 -0.33 -4.50 21.07
N SER A 380 -1.31 -3.57 21.03
CA SER A 380 -2.65 -3.83 21.57
C SER A 380 -3.36 -4.96 20.83
N LEU A 381 -3.29 -4.98 19.50
CA LEU A 381 -3.88 -6.05 18.68
C LEU A 381 -3.17 -7.39 18.89
N ILE A 382 -1.84 -7.39 18.96
CA ILE A 382 -1.07 -8.61 19.25
C ILE A 382 -1.44 -9.17 20.62
N LYS A 383 -1.53 -8.32 21.64
CA LYS A 383 -1.96 -8.77 22.98
C LYS A 383 -3.36 -9.37 22.97
N GLU A 384 -4.27 -8.79 22.23
CA GLU A 384 -5.66 -9.24 22.13
C GLU A 384 -5.76 -10.60 21.40
N ILE A 385 -4.98 -10.80 20.34
CA ILE A 385 -5.08 -11.95 19.44
C ILE A 385 -4.10 -13.06 19.82
N CYS A 386 -2.84 -12.70 20.10
CA CYS A 386 -1.74 -13.63 20.32
C CYS A 386 -1.37 -13.76 21.82
N GLY A 387 -1.94 -12.91 22.68
CA GLY A 387 -1.53 -12.85 24.10
C GLY A 387 -0.18 -12.17 24.30
N GLY A 388 0.50 -12.57 25.36
CA GLY A 388 1.85 -12.11 25.67
C GLY A 388 1.92 -10.94 26.65
N GLU A 389 3.16 -10.62 27.04
CA GLU A 389 3.52 -9.55 27.96
C GLU A 389 4.28 -8.45 27.21
N ILE A 390 3.86 -7.21 27.41
CA ILE A 390 4.35 -6.07 26.63
C ILE A 390 5.33 -5.24 27.45
N SER A 391 6.49 -4.91 26.89
CA SER A 391 7.45 -3.98 27.49
C SER A 391 7.00 -2.53 27.36
N LYS A 392 7.68 -1.64 28.07
CA LYS A 392 7.59 -0.21 27.79
C LYS A 392 8.09 0.06 26.38
N ILE A 393 7.39 0.94 25.64
CA ILE A 393 7.86 1.45 24.35
C ILE A 393 9.14 2.25 24.58
N ASP A 394 10.19 1.93 23.84
CA ASP A 394 11.45 2.66 23.78
C ASP A 394 11.56 3.37 22.40
N ILE A 395 11.81 4.68 22.41
CA ILE A 395 11.96 5.47 21.20
C ILE A 395 13.29 6.21 21.27
N GLN A 396 14.23 5.77 20.44
CA GLN A 396 15.52 6.42 20.24
C GLN A 396 15.40 7.43 19.10
N LYS A 397 15.89 8.67 19.29
CA LYS A 397 15.90 9.74 18.29
C LYS A 397 17.28 10.36 18.21
N THR A 398 17.75 10.58 16.99
CA THR A 398 18.98 11.35 16.72
C THR A 398 18.68 12.78 16.35
N GLU A 399 17.48 13.02 15.81
CA GLU A 399 16.98 14.33 15.41
C GLU A 399 15.53 14.53 15.87
N THR A 400 15.17 15.80 16.07
CA THR A 400 13.80 16.20 16.38
C THR A 400 13.21 16.87 15.16
N HIS A 401 12.16 16.29 14.60
CA HIS A 401 11.41 16.91 13.51
C HIS A 401 10.70 18.16 14.03
N LYS A 402 11.08 19.33 13.49
CA LYS A 402 10.42 20.60 13.81
C LYS A 402 9.16 20.75 12.99
N ALA A 403 8.08 21.17 13.64
CA ALA A 403 6.85 21.47 12.92
C ALA A 403 7.08 22.64 11.93
N GLN A 404 6.67 22.45 10.70
CA GLN A 404 6.66 23.49 9.67
C GLN A 404 5.61 24.55 10.02
N ILE A 405 5.96 25.82 9.84
CA ILE A 405 5.06 26.95 10.11
C ILE A 405 4.92 27.76 8.83
N VAL A 406 3.68 27.94 8.37
CA VAL A 406 3.33 28.77 7.22
C VAL A 406 2.56 29.98 7.73
N LYS A 407 2.93 31.18 7.27
CA LYS A 407 2.15 32.41 7.46
C LYS A 407 1.27 32.57 6.23
N PHE A 408 -0.04 32.65 6.40
CA PHE A 408 -1.00 32.65 5.31
C PHE A 408 -1.84 33.92 5.31
N ASP A 409 -1.76 34.71 4.23
CA ASP A 409 -2.66 35.83 3.98
C ASP A 409 -3.97 35.33 3.37
N THR A 410 -5.07 35.49 4.08
CA THR A 410 -6.41 35.01 3.61
C THR A 410 -6.85 35.67 2.30
N ASN A 411 -6.33 36.87 1.96
CA ASN A 411 -6.65 37.54 0.70
C ASN A 411 -6.00 36.83 -0.50
N LEU A 412 -4.90 36.10 -0.28
CA LEU A 412 -4.21 35.36 -1.33
C LEU A 412 -5.11 34.31 -1.95
N PHE A 413 -6.01 33.69 -1.16
CA PHE A 413 -6.94 32.69 -1.64
C PHE A 413 -7.80 33.23 -2.80
N GLU A 414 -8.51 34.34 -2.60
CA GLU A 414 -9.35 34.94 -3.63
C GLU A 414 -8.53 35.39 -4.85
N LYS A 415 -7.36 35.97 -4.61
CA LYS A 415 -6.47 36.44 -5.66
C LYS A 415 -6.03 35.33 -6.61
N ILE A 416 -5.78 34.13 -6.09
CA ILE A 416 -5.31 32.98 -6.87
C ILE A 416 -6.48 32.15 -7.43
N SER A 417 -7.47 31.85 -6.61
CA SER A 417 -8.58 30.95 -6.99
C SER A 417 -9.68 31.64 -7.80
N GLY A 418 -9.80 32.97 -7.71
CA GLY A 418 -10.82 33.75 -8.40
C GLY A 418 -12.22 33.67 -7.77
N PHE A 419 -12.39 33.02 -6.61
CA PHE A 419 -13.65 32.98 -5.86
C PHE A 419 -13.40 33.22 -4.37
N LYS A 420 -14.49 33.50 -3.64
CA LYS A 420 -14.42 33.83 -2.21
C LYS A 420 -14.97 32.71 -1.34
N ILE A 421 -14.27 32.44 -0.23
CA ILE A 421 -14.82 31.73 0.93
C ILE A 421 -14.54 32.58 2.19
N SER A 422 -15.37 32.45 3.20
CA SER A 422 -15.18 33.22 4.44
C SER A 422 -13.94 32.77 5.21
N ALA A 423 -13.30 33.70 5.94
CA ALA A 423 -12.17 33.33 6.80
C ALA A 423 -12.55 32.26 7.84
N LYS A 424 -13.81 32.22 8.28
CA LYS A 424 -14.32 31.17 9.19
C LYS A 424 -14.32 29.81 8.53
N GLU A 425 -14.72 29.75 7.26
CA GLU A 425 -14.71 28.53 6.45
C GLU A 425 -13.29 28.04 6.16
N MET A 426 -12.37 28.95 5.78
CA MET A 426 -10.95 28.62 5.61
C MET A 426 -10.36 27.99 6.87
N ILE A 427 -10.60 28.60 8.04
CA ILE A 427 -10.13 28.11 9.33
C ILE A 427 -10.70 26.71 9.60
N LYS A 428 -12.01 26.52 9.41
CA LYS A 428 -12.65 25.23 9.63
C LYS A 428 -12.04 24.13 8.76
N ILE A 429 -11.88 24.39 7.46
CA ILE A 429 -11.28 23.41 6.53
C ILE A 429 -9.87 23.03 7.00
N LEU A 430 -9.05 24.02 7.33
CA LEU A 430 -7.68 23.77 7.76
C LEU A 430 -7.62 23.04 9.12
N GLU A 431 -8.50 23.37 10.07
CA GLU A 431 -8.61 22.63 11.34
C GLU A 431 -9.04 21.18 11.11
N ASP A 432 -10.02 20.93 10.25
CA ASP A 432 -10.50 19.60 9.89
C ASP A 432 -9.40 18.77 9.18
N LEU A 433 -8.49 19.41 8.43
CA LEU A 433 -7.29 18.80 7.85
C LEU A 433 -6.17 18.59 8.88
N GLY A 434 -6.29 19.15 10.10
CA GLY A 434 -5.37 18.97 11.21
C GLY A 434 -4.34 20.06 11.42
N PHE A 435 -4.46 21.21 10.76
CA PHE A 435 -3.62 22.36 11.04
C PHE A 435 -3.94 22.97 12.41
N LYS A 436 -2.91 23.43 13.12
CA LYS A 436 -3.11 24.27 14.31
C LYS A 436 -3.00 25.73 13.91
N ILE A 437 -4.03 26.52 14.22
CA ILE A 437 -4.17 27.88 13.72
C ILE A 437 -4.04 28.89 14.85
N LYS A 438 -3.17 29.89 14.66
CA LYS A 438 -3.09 31.09 15.49
C LYS A 438 -3.39 32.32 14.63
N LYS A 439 -4.45 33.05 14.99
CA LYS A 439 -4.80 34.31 14.31
C LYS A 439 -3.84 35.41 14.70
N GLU A 440 -3.29 36.10 13.72
CA GLU A 440 -2.46 37.31 13.88
C GLU A 440 -3.09 38.47 13.09
N LYS A 441 -2.64 39.73 13.34
CA LYS A 441 -3.33 40.92 12.79
C LYS A 441 -3.47 40.94 11.26
N LYS A 442 -2.51 40.38 10.51
CA LYS A 442 -2.47 40.42 9.04
C LYS A 442 -2.51 39.03 8.37
N TYR A 443 -2.29 37.97 9.10
CA TYR A 443 -2.22 36.61 8.55
C TYR A 443 -2.63 35.52 9.57
N LEU A 444 -2.88 34.36 9.08
CA LEU A 444 -3.01 33.15 9.90
C LEU A 444 -1.64 32.50 10.02
N ARG A 445 -1.20 32.24 11.25
CA ARG A 445 -0.03 31.41 11.50
C ARG A 445 -0.47 29.97 11.61
N LEU A 446 -0.08 29.16 10.65
CA LEU A 446 -0.47 27.78 10.50
C LEU A 446 0.68 26.87 10.90
N THR A 447 0.47 26.00 11.89
CA THR A 447 1.38 24.89 12.15
C THR A 447 0.92 23.71 11.32
N VAL A 448 1.76 23.29 10.38
CA VAL A 448 1.49 22.19 9.44
C VAL A 448 1.49 20.86 10.20
N PRO A 449 0.54 19.98 9.94
CA PRO A 449 0.54 18.64 10.51
C PRO A 449 1.77 17.83 10.09
N SER A 450 2.30 17.03 10.98
CA SER A 450 3.54 16.25 10.72
C SER A 450 3.43 15.20 9.61
N TRP A 451 2.21 14.83 9.23
CA TRP A 451 1.92 13.92 8.12
C TRP A 451 1.84 14.60 6.74
N ARG A 452 2.02 15.93 6.66
CA ARG A 452 1.98 16.73 5.42
C ARG A 452 3.37 17.32 5.12
N PRO A 453 4.31 16.50 4.62
CA PRO A 453 5.67 16.97 4.29
C PRO A 453 5.71 17.89 3.06
N ASP A 454 4.66 17.89 2.27
CA ASP A 454 4.48 18.64 1.03
C ASP A 454 4.18 20.14 1.26
N ILE A 455 3.63 20.49 2.41
CA ILE A 455 3.18 21.86 2.69
C ILE A 455 4.31 22.71 3.28
N SER A 456 4.76 23.69 2.52
CA SER A 456 5.86 24.58 2.90
C SER A 456 5.61 26.08 2.64
N GLN A 457 4.66 26.40 1.76
CA GLN A 457 4.41 27.75 1.25
C GLN A 457 2.93 28.12 1.36
N GLU A 458 2.61 29.40 1.21
CA GLU A 458 1.22 29.91 1.23
C GLU A 458 0.38 29.34 0.08
N ILE A 459 1.01 29.09 -1.07
CA ILE A 459 0.32 28.55 -2.23
C ILE A 459 -0.19 27.12 -1.98
N ASP A 460 0.55 26.32 -1.19
CA ASP A 460 0.12 24.98 -0.80
C ASP A 460 -1.15 25.04 0.05
N ILE A 461 -1.31 26.10 0.86
CA ILE A 461 -2.53 26.34 1.64
C ILE A 461 -3.70 26.72 0.71
N VAL A 462 -3.44 27.52 -0.33
CA VAL A 462 -4.47 27.85 -1.33
C VAL A 462 -4.96 26.56 -2.02
N GLU A 463 -4.04 25.66 -2.41
CA GLU A 463 -4.38 24.37 -2.99
C GLU A 463 -5.30 23.56 -2.07
N GLU A 464 -4.94 23.41 -0.79
CA GLU A 464 -5.76 22.69 0.18
C GLU A 464 -7.18 23.27 0.32
N LEU A 465 -7.28 24.58 0.39
CA LEU A 465 -8.57 25.27 0.48
C LEU A 465 -9.41 25.08 -0.80
N VAL A 466 -8.78 25.17 -1.99
CA VAL A 466 -9.48 25.01 -3.27
C VAL A 466 -9.98 23.58 -3.44
N ARG A 467 -9.10 22.57 -3.24
CA ARG A 467 -9.47 21.18 -3.45
C ARG A 467 -10.59 20.70 -2.50
N ILE A 468 -10.60 21.18 -1.26
CA ILE A 468 -11.66 20.85 -0.29
C ILE A 468 -12.95 21.64 -0.57
N SER A 469 -12.83 22.91 -0.99
CA SER A 469 -13.98 23.74 -1.35
C SER A 469 -14.65 23.31 -2.66
N GLY A 470 -13.90 22.68 -3.57
CA GLY A 470 -14.32 22.24 -4.90
C GLY A 470 -13.76 23.08 -6.04
N PHE A 471 -13.12 22.42 -7.00
CA PHE A 471 -12.57 23.04 -8.21
C PHE A 471 -13.65 23.57 -9.16
N ASP A 472 -14.86 23.04 -9.09
CA ASP A 472 -16.04 23.46 -9.85
C ASP A 472 -16.47 24.90 -9.55
N LYS A 473 -16.07 25.46 -8.43
CA LYS A 473 -16.29 26.87 -8.09
C LYS A 473 -15.41 27.85 -8.86
N ILE A 474 -14.35 27.37 -9.49
CA ILE A 474 -13.47 28.19 -10.31
C ILE A 474 -14.17 28.48 -11.63
N LYS A 475 -14.41 29.77 -11.90
CA LYS A 475 -15.06 30.20 -13.15
C LYS A 475 -14.10 30.07 -14.32
N THR A 476 -14.52 29.36 -15.35
CA THR A 476 -13.80 29.33 -16.63
C THR A 476 -13.96 30.65 -17.35
N ILE A 477 -12.87 31.36 -17.62
CA ILE A 477 -12.84 32.59 -18.38
C ILE A 477 -12.04 32.35 -19.65
N ALA A 478 -12.64 32.63 -20.80
CA ALA A 478 -11.92 32.53 -22.07
C ALA A 478 -10.75 33.53 -22.08
N PRO A 479 -9.54 33.10 -22.47
CA PRO A 479 -8.43 34.03 -22.57
C PRO A 479 -8.72 35.14 -23.57
N ILE A 480 -8.46 36.39 -23.16
CA ILE A 480 -8.59 37.54 -24.06
C ILE A 480 -7.55 37.36 -25.17
N LYS A 481 -8.01 37.21 -26.39
CA LYS A 481 -7.13 37.24 -27.55
C LYS A 481 -6.67 38.66 -27.78
N GLU A 482 -5.54 39.03 -27.19
CA GLU A 482 -4.82 40.16 -27.71
C GLU A 482 -4.39 39.85 -29.16
N ARG A 483 -4.64 40.77 -30.09
CA ARG A 483 -4.12 40.65 -31.46
C ARG A 483 -2.60 40.75 -31.41
N THR A 484 -1.96 39.68 -31.03
CA THR A 484 -0.52 39.57 -31.19
C THR A 484 -0.24 39.49 -32.68
N LYS A 485 0.53 40.44 -33.18
CA LYS A 485 1.17 40.31 -34.50
C LYS A 485 2.25 39.22 -34.36
N SER A 486 1.82 38.00 -34.15
CA SER A 486 2.73 36.85 -34.13
C SER A 486 3.16 36.56 -35.53
N THR A 487 4.21 37.17 -35.95
CA THR A 487 4.92 36.76 -37.13
C THR A 487 5.97 35.74 -36.70
N LEU A 488 5.96 34.62 -37.40
CA LEU A 488 7.06 33.66 -37.27
C LEU A 488 8.38 34.37 -37.51
N THR A 489 9.39 34.08 -36.72
CA THR A 489 10.74 34.55 -36.95
C THR A 489 11.26 34.07 -38.29
N GLN A 490 12.28 34.72 -38.85
CA GLN A 490 12.90 34.29 -40.11
C GLN A 490 13.39 32.83 -40.02
N THR A 491 13.94 32.41 -38.90
CA THR A 491 14.40 31.05 -38.65
C THR A 491 13.24 30.06 -38.67
N GLN A 492 12.12 30.37 -38.03
CA GLN A 492 10.92 29.51 -38.05
C GLN A 492 10.31 29.41 -39.47
N LYS A 493 10.28 30.50 -40.24
CA LYS A 493 9.84 30.48 -41.63
C LYS A 493 10.74 29.60 -42.49
N LEU A 494 12.06 29.72 -42.34
CA LEU A 494 13.03 28.89 -43.05
C LEU A 494 12.87 27.42 -42.66
N PHE A 495 12.73 27.11 -41.38
CA PHE A 495 12.49 25.73 -40.88
C PHE A 495 11.27 25.10 -41.58
N HIS A 496 10.13 25.77 -41.55
CA HIS A 496 8.91 25.25 -42.19
C HIS A 496 9.02 25.18 -43.70
N PHE A 497 9.77 26.07 -44.34
CA PHE A 497 10.04 25.99 -45.76
C PHE A 497 10.88 24.76 -46.09
N LEU A 498 11.99 24.52 -45.38
CA LEU A 498 12.86 23.36 -45.59
C LEU A 498 12.13 22.04 -45.30
N GLN A 499 11.33 21.99 -44.27
CA GLN A 499 10.50 20.83 -43.92
C GLN A 499 9.58 20.44 -45.09
N ARG A 500 8.85 21.43 -45.66
CA ARG A 500 8.00 21.17 -46.84
C ARG A 500 8.79 20.82 -48.10
N ALA A 501 9.94 21.47 -48.31
CA ALA A 501 10.79 21.20 -49.48
C ALA A 501 11.37 19.78 -49.44
N ILE A 502 11.76 19.29 -48.25
CA ILE A 502 12.26 17.91 -48.05
C ILE A 502 11.12 16.90 -48.21
N ALA A 503 9.95 17.18 -47.63
CA ALA A 503 8.78 16.32 -47.75
C ALA A 503 8.33 16.17 -49.23
N SER A 504 8.39 17.26 -50.06
CA SER A 504 8.07 17.22 -51.49
C SER A 504 9.02 16.34 -52.30
N LYS A 505 10.19 16.00 -51.79
CA LYS A 505 11.15 15.07 -52.38
C LYS A 505 10.95 13.62 -51.95
N GLY A 506 9.88 13.31 -51.24
CA GLY A 506 9.52 11.96 -50.80
C GLY A 506 10.11 11.51 -49.47
N TYR A 507 10.76 12.39 -48.72
CA TYR A 507 11.22 12.06 -47.36
C TYR A 507 10.07 12.12 -46.37
N LEU A 508 10.06 11.18 -45.41
CA LEU A 508 9.14 11.13 -44.31
C LEU A 508 9.81 11.73 -43.04
N GLU A 509 9.10 12.65 -42.41
CA GLU A 509 9.55 13.19 -41.11
C GLU A 509 9.30 12.17 -40.03
N ALA A 510 10.34 11.88 -39.24
CA ALA A 510 10.25 11.06 -38.03
C ALA A 510 10.36 11.93 -36.78
N ILE A 511 9.39 11.83 -35.90
CA ILE A 511 9.44 12.44 -34.59
C ILE A 511 10.21 11.49 -33.68
N THR A 512 11.40 11.91 -33.26
CA THR A 512 12.27 11.12 -32.39
C THR A 512 12.16 11.58 -30.95
N TRP A 513 12.57 10.70 -30.02
CA TRP A 513 12.70 11.08 -28.62
C TRP A 513 13.79 12.14 -28.44
N SER A 514 13.54 13.09 -27.51
CA SER A 514 14.52 14.15 -27.20
C SER A 514 15.69 13.66 -26.35
N PHE A 515 15.56 12.48 -25.75
CA PHE A 515 16.58 11.85 -24.90
C PHE A 515 17.05 10.57 -25.54
N THR A 516 18.38 10.34 -25.42
CA THR A 516 19.02 9.09 -25.84
C THR A 516 20.08 8.70 -24.80
N ASP A 517 20.49 7.44 -24.78
CA ASP A 517 21.60 6.99 -23.94
C ASP A 517 22.88 7.72 -24.38
N SER A 518 23.61 8.29 -23.42
CA SER A 518 24.87 9.02 -23.66
C SER A 518 25.89 8.18 -24.43
N ASN A 519 25.90 6.87 -24.22
CA ASN A 519 26.82 5.94 -24.88
C ASN A 519 26.58 5.85 -26.40
N TYR A 520 25.35 6.11 -26.89
CA TYR A 520 25.09 6.16 -28.34
C TYR A 520 25.81 7.33 -29.03
N ASN A 521 26.03 8.42 -28.31
CA ASN A 521 26.75 9.57 -28.88
C ASN A 521 28.20 9.23 -29.22
N ASP A 522 28.83 8.34 -28.48
CA ASP A 522 30.22 7.93 -28.68
C ASP A 522 30.39 7.08 -29.97
N HIS A 523 29.31 6.39 -30.41
CA HIS A 523 29.32 5.64 -31.66
C HIS A 523 29.21 6.52 -32.92
N PHE A 524 28.58 7.69 -32.79
CA PHE A 524 28.27 8.59 -33.92
C PHE A 524 29.18 9.82 -33.99
N ARG A 525 30.00 10.06 -32.95
CA ARG A 525 30.95 11.20 -32.92
C ARG A 525 32.29 10.84 -32.28
N PRO A 526 33.29 10.67 -33.08
CA PRO A 526 34.68 10.67 -32.57
C PRO A 526 35.19 12.12 -32.38
N VAL A 527 34.41 13.07 -31.83
CA VAL A 527 34.84 14.48 -31.71
C VAL A 527 34.39 15.11 -30.40
N SER A 528 35.35 15.81 -29.84
CA SER A 528 35.37 16.69 -28.69
C SER A 528 34.02 17.27 -28.25
N TYR A 529 33.72 17.14 -26.96
CA TYR A 529 32.59 17.60 -26.18
C TYR A 529 32.24 19.11 -26.31
N THR A 530 32.99 19.90 -27.05
CA THR A 530 32.81 21.36 -27.12
C THR A 530 31.59 21.82 -27.90
N HIS A 531 30.88 20.92 -28.61
CA HIS A 531 29.72 21.26 -29.44
C HIS A 531 28.39 20.64 -29.00
N LEU A 532 28.39 19.77 -27.99
CA LEU A 532 27.18 19.26 -27.38
C LEU A 532 26.82 20.12 -26.18
N ARG A 533 25.82 20.97 -26.29
CA ARG A 533 25.12 21.46 -25.12
C ARG A 533 24.45 20.28 -24.48
N ALA A 534 25.03 19.79 -23.39
CA ALA A 534 24.33 18.91 -22.48
C ALA A 534 23.11 19.69 -21.97
N HIS A 535 21.91 19.28 -22.32
CA HIS A 535 20.75 19.63 -21.55
C HIS A 535 20.83 18.76 -20.31
N GLU A 536 21.50 19.28 -19.27
CA GLU A 536 21.40 18.75 -17.93
C GLU A 536 19.98 18.98 -17.44
N THR A 537 19.30 17.94 -17.11
CA THR A 537 18.11 17.95 -16.25
C THR A 537 18.42 17.22 -14.97
#